data_f47d5fcc3b5e6d4f0bbae1912d091296
#
_entry.id   f47d5fcc3b5e6d4f0bbae1912d091296
#
_cell.length_a   1.000
_cell.length_b   1.000
_cell.length_c   1.000
_cell.angle_alpha   90.00
_cell.angle_beta   90.00
_cell.angle_gamma   90.00
#
_symmetry.space_group_name_H-M   'P 1'
#
loop_
_entity.id
_entity.type
_entity.pdbx_description
1 polymer ?
#
loop_
_entity_poly.entity_id
_entity_poly.type
_entity_poly.pdbx_seq_one_letter_code
_entity_poly.pdbx_strand_id
1 'polypeptide(L)'
;YAEIVSEKAMLRRLIKLNEEIANICYLGKEPLEAVLETTEKKVFELVQRRNTGDYVPIKDVVLSALEKIEKASKTNGSVTGIPTGFLDLDYKMSGLQPSDLILVAARPSMGKTAFVLNIAQNVAFKENKTTAIFSLEMSKEQLVNRLFSLESQVDSQSLRTGNLKDSDWEKLIESAGIIGKSNLIIDDTPGISISELRSKCRKYKLEHNLELIIIDYLQLMTGRVGGRSESRQQEISDISRSLKGLARELNVPVIALSQLSRAVEQRPDHRPMLSDLRESGAIEQDADVVMFLYRDDYYHKDTEKKDIAEVIIAKQRNGPIGTIELVWLPRYTQFVNMKK
;
A
#
# COMPACT_ATOMS: atom_id res chain seq x y z
N TYR A 1 -13.84 14.39 -37.32
CA TYR A 1 -15.06 14.92 -36.68
C TYR A 1 -15.16 14.46 -35.23
N ALA A 2 -14.98 13.16 -34.89
CA ALA A 2 -15.09 12.65 -33.52
C ALA A 2 -14.09 13.33 -32.55
N GLU A 3 -12.87 13.59 -33.01
CA GLU A 3 -11.81 14.23 -32.23
C GLU A 3 -12.16 15.70 -31.89
N ILE A 4 -12.68 16.44 -32.87
CA ILE A 4 -13.12 17.84 -32.68
C ILE A 4 -14.31 17.91 -31.70
N VAL A 5 -15.26 16.97 -31.81
CA VAL A 5 -16.40 16.90 -30.90
C VAL A 5 -15.96 16.58 -29.48
N SER A 6 -15.00 15.65 -29.32
CA SER A 6 -14.42 15.27 -28.03
C SER A 6 -13.68 16.46 -27.39
N GLU A 7 -12.87 17.20 -28.16
CA GLU A 7 -12.17 18.39 -27.69
C GLU A 7 -13.15 19.47 -27.19
N LYS A 8 -14.16 19.79 -28.01
CA LYS A 8 -15.18 20.80 -27.65
C LYS A 8 -16.03 20.36 -26.44
N ALA A 9 -16.33 19.06 -26.32
CA ALA A 9 -17.00 18.53 -25.15
C ALA A 9 -16.15 18.67 -23.89
N MET A 10 -14.85 18.43 -23.97
CA MET A 10 -13.91 18.60 -22.86
C MET A 10 -13.81 20.06 -22.42
N LEU A 11 -13.70 21.00 -23.37
CA LEU A 11 -13.69 22.44 -23.07
C LEU A 11 -14.95 22.90 -22.36
N ARG A 12 -16.14 22.42 -22.79
CA ARG A 12 -17.41 22.72 -22.12
C ARG A 12 -17.46 22.18 -20.69
N ARG A 13 -16.94 20.97 -20.46
CA ARG A 13 -16.85 20.38 -19.11
C ARG A 13 -15.92 21.18 -18.21
N LEU A 14 -14.77 21.65 -18.75
CA LEU A 14 -13.84 22.51 -18.02
C LEU A 14 -14.49 23.84 -17.63
N ILE A 15 -15.23 24.49 -18.54
CA ILE A 15 -15.97 25.72 -18.27
C ILE A 15 -16.97 25.49 -17.13
N LYS A 16 -17.79 24.45 -17.24
CA LYS A 16 -18.78 24.12 -16.22
C LYS A 16 -18.15 23.84 -14.85
N LEU A 17 -17.02 23.12 -14.83
CA LEU A 17 -16.28 22.84 -13.61
C LEU A 17 -15.75 24.13 -12.96
N ASN A 18 -15.18 25.04 -13.75
CA ASN A 18 -14.72 26.33 -13.25
C ASN A 18 -15.85 27.18 -12.67
N GLU A 19 -17.01 27.18 -13.29
CA GLU A 19 -18.20 27.87 -12.75
C GLU A 19 -18.65 27.27 -11.42
N GLU A 20 -18.66 25.94 -11.29
CA GLU A 20 -18.99 25.27 -10.04
C GLU A 20 -18.00 25.62 -8.92
N ILE A 21 -16.69 25.61 -9.21
CA ILE A 21 -15.64 25.97 -8.25
C ILE A 21 -15.79 27.44 -7.84
N ALA A 22 -15.96 28.33 -8.80
CA ALA A 22 -16.18 29.77 -8.52
C ALA A 22 -17.39 29.98 -7.61
N ASN A 23 -18.49 29.30 -7.85
CA ASN A 23 -19.69 29.40 -7.03
C ASN A 23 -19.44 28.92 -5.58
N ILE A 24 -18.71 27.80 -5.39
CA ILE A 24 -18.35 27.33 -4.05
C ILE A 24 -17.50 28.37 -3.32
N CYS A 25 -16.51 28.96 -4.00
CA CYS A 25 -15.65 30.00 -3.45
C CYS A 25 -16.44 31.28 -3.08
N TYR A 26 -17.35 31.74 -3.95
CA TYR A 26 -18.17 32.94 -3.70
C TYR A 26 -19.17 32.76 -2.55
N LEU A 27 -19.73 31.54 -2.39
CA LEU A 27 -20.67 31.25 -1.30
C LEU A 27 -19.99 31.25 0.06
N GLY A 28 -18.69 30.94 0.17
CA GLY A 28 -17.91 31.00 1.40
C GLY A 28 -18.45 30.16 2.56
N LYS A 29 -19.25 29.11 2.28
CA LYS A 29 -19.91 28.29 3.31
C LYS A 29 -19.03 27.14 3.83
N GLU A 30 -18.02 26.74 3.07
CA GLU A 30 -17.16 25.63 3.38
C GLU A 30 -15.77 26.09 3.82
N PRO A 31 -15.08 25.36 4.71
CA PRO A 31 -13.70 25.62 5.06
C PRO A 31 -12.80 25.54 3.80
N LEU A 32 -11.72 26.35 3.77
CA LEU A 32 -10.81 26.40 2.63
C LEU A 32 -10.28 25.03 2.22
N GLU A 33 -9.93 24.18 3.21
CA GLU A 33 -9.41 22.82 2.97
C GLU A 33 -10.43 21.94 2.25
N ALA A 34 -11.72 22.02 2.62
CA ALA A 34 -12.79 21.27 1.96
C ALA A 34 -13.02 21.75 0.52
N VAL A 35 -12.89 23.05 0.27
CA VAL A 35 -12.98 23.64 -1.08
C VAL A 35 -11.83 23.15 -1.94
N LEU A 36 -10.61 23.14 -1.41
CA LEU A 36 -9.41 22.66 -2.11
C LEU A 36 -9.53 21.17 -2.45
N GLU A 37 -9.92 20.33 -1.48
CA GLU A 37 -10.12 18.88 -1.70
C GLU A 37 -11.16 18.62 -2.79
N THR A 38 -12.30 19.32 -2.73
CA THR A 38 -13.37 19.19 -3.72
C THR A 38 -12.89 19.61 -5.11
N THR A 39 -12.14 20.70 -5.19
CA THR A 39 -11.58 21.20 -6.45
C THR A 39 -10.60 20.21 -7.07
N GLU A 40 -9.62 19.74 -6.30
CA GLU A 40 -8.64 18.75 -6.75
C GLU A 40 -9.32 17.46 -7.24
N LYS A 41 -10.28 16.95 -6.48
CA LYS A 41 -11.05 15.77 -6.85
C LYS A 41 -11.74 15.95 -8.20
N LYS A 42 -12.48 17.05 -8.39
CA LYS A 42 -13.22 17.32 -9.62
C LYS A 42 -12.32 17.52 -10.83
N VAL A 43 -11.19 18.22 -10.66
CA VAL A 43 -10.19 18.39 -11.72
C VAL A 43 -9.57 17.04 -12.09
N PHE A 44 -9.19 16.24 -11.09
CA PHE A 44 -8.62 14.92 -11.29
C PHE A 44 -9.60 13.99 -12.03
N GLU A 45 -10.87 13.94 -11.61
CA GLU A 45 -11.91 13.16 -12.28
C GLU A 45 -12.09 13.60 -13.73
N LEU A 46 -12.04 14.90 -14.02
CA LEU A 46 -12.18 15.44 -15.37
C LEU A 46 -11.01 15.01 -16.27
N VAL A 47 -9.77 15.02 -15.73
CA VAL A 47 -8.58 14.60 -16.45
C VAL A 47 -8.58 13.08 -16.68
N GLN A 48 -9.04 12.29 -15.70
CA GLN A 48 -9.15 10.83 -15.84
C GLN A 48 -10.29 10.39 -16.77
N ARG A 49 -11.40 11.12 -16.80
CA ARG A 49 -12.57 10.82 -17.65
C ARG A 49 -12.35 10.96 -19.15
N ARG A 50 -11.12 11.07 -19.60
CA ARG A 50 -10.82 11.02 -21.05
C ARG A 50 -11.39 9.76 -21.75
N ASN A 51 -11.78 8.70 -20.98
CA ASN A 51 -12.15 7.40 -21.53
C ASN A 51 -13.40 6.73 -20.94
N THR A 52 -14.16 7.34 -20.04
CA THR A 52 -15.31 6.63 -19.45
C THR A 52 -16.58 7.47 -19.46
N GLY A 53 -17.58 7.02 -20.21
CA GLY A 53 -18.97 7.47 -20.06
C GLY A 53 -19.53 7.09 -18.67
N ASP A 54 -20.68 7.68 -18.27
CA ASP A 54 -21.29 7.45 -16.96
C ASP A 54 -21.72 6.00 -16.71
N TYR A 55 -21.80 5.17 -17.75
CA TYR A 55 -21.95 3.71 -17.67
C TYR A 55 -21.22 3.03 -18.82
N VAL A 56 -20.73 1.82 -18.57
CA VAL A 56 -20.10 0.97 -19.58
C VAL A 56 -21.07 -0.15 -19.93
N PRO A 57 -21.48 -0.30 -21.20
CA PRO A 57 -22.32 -1.42 -21.63
C PRO A 57 -21.68 -2.75 -21.24
N ILE A 58 -22.49 -3.70 -20.79
CA ILE A 58 -21.98 -5.03 -20.39
C ILE A 58 -21.15 -5.71 -21.49
N LYS A 59 -21.49 -5.47 -22.74
CA LYS A 59 -20.74 -5.96 -23.90
C LYS A 59 -19.26 -5.54 -23.84
N ASP A 60 -18.98 -4.27 -23.55
CA ASP A 60 -17.62 -3.74 -23.51
C ASP A 60 -16.86 -4.25 -22.28
N VAL A 61 -17.57 -4.44 -21.16
CA VAL A 61 -17.01 -5.09 -19.96
C VAL A 61 -16.61 -6.53 -20.24
N VAL A 62 -17.45 -7.29 -20.96
CA VAL A 62 -17.15 -8.67 -21.36
C VAL A 62 -15.93 -8.74 -22.25
N LEU A 63 -15.83 -7.87 -23.27
CA LEU A 63 -14.66 -7.82 -24.15
C LEU A 63 -13.38 -7.51 -23.37
N SER A 64 -13.41 -6.51 -22.50
CA SER A 64 -12.26 -6.17 -21.64
C SER A 64 -11.89 -7.32 -20.69
N ALA A 65 -12.87 -8.04 -20.15
CA ALA A 65 -12.62 -9.22 -19.32
C ALA A 65 -11.97 -10.36 -20.11
N LEU A 66 -12.45 -10.63 -21.32
CA LEU A 66 -11.86 -11.63 -22.20
C LEU A 66 -10.41 -11.29 -22.58
N GLU A 67 -10.12 -10.01 -22.91
CA GLU A 67 -8.75 -9.57 -23.18
C GLU A 67 -7.82 -9.79 -21.97
N LYS A 68 -8.30 -9.55 -20.76
CA LYS A 68 -7.53 -9.80 -19.53
C LYS A 68 -7.27 -11.29 -19.33
N ILE A 69 -8.28 -12.14 -19.56
CA ILE A 69 -8.15 -13.60 -19.49
C ILE A 69 -7.16 -14.10 -20.54
N GLU A 70 -7.26 -13.60 -21.78
CA GLU A 70 -6.33 -13.97 -22.84
C GLU A 70 -4.88 -13.58 -22.51
N LYS A 71 -4.66 -12.36 -22.00
CA LYS A 71 -3.34 -11.94 -21.54
C LYS A 71 -2.81 -12.85 -20.42
N ALA A 72 -3.65 -13.17 -19.43
CA ALA A 72 -3.29 -14.08 -18.35
C ALA A 72 -2.95 -15.48 -18.83
N SER A 73 -3.68 -16.01 -19.84
CA SER A 73 -3.42 -17.33 -20.41
C SER A 73 -2.08 -17.40 -21.18
N LYS A 74 -1.70 -16.31 -21.85
CA LYS A 74 -0.42 -16.21 -22.58
C LYS A 74 0.80 -16.14 -21.66
N THR A 75 0.62 -15.74 -20.41
CA THR A 75 1.70 -15.63 -19.41
C THR A 75 1.92 -16.92 -18.61
N ASN A 76 1.35 -18.05 -19.04
CA ASN A 76 1.54 -19.39 -18.46
C ASN A 76 1.40 -19.44 -16.91
N GLY A 77 0.34 -18.80 -16.38
CA GLY A 77 0.10 -18.78 -14.93
C GLY A 77 0.97 -17.78 -14.16
N SER A 78 1.63 -16.85 -14.85
CA SER A 78 2.32 -15.75 -14.20
C SER A 78 1.33 -14.83 -13.50
N VAL A 79 1.85 -14.07 -12.57
CA VAL A 79 1.15 -13.11 -11.72
C VAL A 79 0.40 -12.07 -12.57
N THR A 80 -0.92 -11.94 -12.39
CA THR A 80 -1.74 -10.96 -13.13
C THR A 80 -1.67 -9.55 -12.55
N GLY A 81 -1.41 -9.45 -11.24
CA GLY A 81 -1.16 -8.21 -10.52
C GLY A 81 0.33 -7.83 -10.46
N ILE A 82 0.68 -6.97 -9.53
CA ILE A 82 2.07 -6.58 -9.27
C ILE A 82 2.73 -7.66 -8.41
N PRO A 83 3.85 -8.28 -8.84
CA PRO A 83 4.54 -9.29 -8.06
C PRO A 83 5.08 -8.72 -6.74
N THR A 84 4.86 -9.41 -5.64
CA THR A 84 5.41 -9.05 -4.32
C THR A 84 6.88 -9.44 -4.18
N GLY A 85 7.33 -10.43 -4.99
CA GLY A 85 8.64 -11.08 -4.88
C GLY A 85 8.64 -12.32 -3.98
N PHE A 86 7.52 -12.58 -3.29
CA PHE A 86 7.31 -13.80 -2.50
C PHE A 86 6.50 -14.80 -3.33
N LEU A 87 7.17 -15.83 -3.87
CA LEU A 87 6.62 -16.73 -4.88
C LEU A 87 5.31 -17.40 -4.44
N ASP A 88 5.26 -17.95 -3.23
CA ASP A 88 4.07 -18.64 -2.73
C ASP A 88 2.93 -17.64 -2.44
N LEU A 89 3.26 -16.38 -2.07
CA LEU A 89 2.28 -15.30 -1.89
C LEU A 89 1.71 -14.88 -3.24
N ASP A 90 2.58 -14.67 -4.21
CA ASP A 90 2.20 -14.29 -5.56
C ASP A 90 1.34 -15.38 -6.23
N TYR A 91 1.66 -16.65 -6.00
CA TYR A 91 0.84 -17.77 -6.46
C TYR A 91 -0.57 -17.75 -5.86
N LYS A 92 -0.70 -17.52 -4.53
CA LYS A 92 -2.01 -17.49 -3.85
C LYS A 92 -2.84 -16.26 -4.16
N MET A 93 -2.21 -15.11 -4.34
CA MET A 93 -2.88 -13.82 -4.56
C MET A 93 -2.94 -13.40 -6.03
N SER A 94 -2.21 -14.10 -6.92
CA SER A 94 -1.94 -13.65 -8.29
C SER A 94 -1.30 -12.25 -8.34
N GLY A 95 -0.48 -11.92 -7.32
CA GLY A 95 0.10 -10.61 -7.08
C GLY A 95 -0.86 -9.58 -6.48
N LEU A 96 -0.38 -8.34 -6.33
CA LEU A 96 -1.17 -7.22 -5.82
C LEU A 96 -2.10 -6.72 -6.93
N GLN A 97 -3.41 -6.87 -6.74
CA GLN A 97 -4.39 -6.52 -7.75
C GLN A 97 -4.73 -5.02 -7.71
N PRO A 98 -4.92 -4.35 -8.85
CA PRO A 98 -5.38 -2.97 -8.89
C PRO A 98 -6.69 -2.80 -8.11
N SER A 99 -6.85 -1.64 -7.45
CA SER A 99 -8.02 -1.30 -6.63
C SER A 99 -8.22 -2.11 -5.35
N ASP A 100 -7.31 -3.04 -5.01
CA ASP A 100 -7.39 -3.77 -3.76
C ASP A 100 -6.84 -2.98 -2.58
N LEU A 101 -7.54 -3.10 -1.45
CA LEU A 101 -7.05 -2.70 -0.14
C LEU A 101 -6.55 -3.95 0.60
N ILE A 102 -5.26 -3.99 0.86
CA ILE A 102 -4.57 -5.10 1.49
C ILE A 102 -4.14 -4.68 2.88
N LEU A 103 -4.62 -5.36 3.90
CA LEU A 103 -4.24 -5.12 5.28
C LEU A 103 -3.16 -6.11 5.71
N VAL A 104 -2.05 -5.59 6.23
CA VAL A 104 -1.00 -6.40 6.86
C VAL A 104 -0.93 -6.04 8.33
N ALA A 105 -1.32 -6.98 9.20
CA ALA A 105 -1.39 -6.72 10.63
C ALA A 105 -0.50 -7.68 11.42
N ALA A 106 0.11 -7.17 12.49
CA ALA A 106 0.93 -7.96 13.40
C ALA A 106 1.11 -7.25 14.75
N ARG A 107 1.58 -8.00 15.73
CA ARG A 107 2.11 -7.41 16.97
C ARG A 107 3.45 -6.70 16.69
N PRO A 108 3.87 -5.77 17.56
CA PRO A 108 5.19 -5.16 17.45
C PRO A 108 6.31 -6.20 17.32
N SER A 109 7.38 -5.86 16.64
CA SER A 109 8.58 -6.69 16.45
C SER A 109 8.41 -7.95 15.57
N MET A 110 7.21 -8.19 15.01
CA MET A 110 7.00 -9.30 14.05
C MET A 110 7.58 -9.02 12.65
N GLY A 111 8.00 -7.77 12.37
CA GLY A 111 8.65 -7.39 11.11
C GLY A 111 7.71 -6.78 10.06
N LYS A 112 6.56 -6.17 10.44
CA LYS A 112 5.61 -5.54 9.49
C LYS A 112 6.29 -4.60 8.50
N THR A 113 7.00 -3.60 9.00
CA THR A 113 7.72 -2.62 8.16
C THR A 113 8.76 -3.29 7.28
N ALA A 114 9.50 -4.28 7.80
CA ALA A 114 10.47 -5.05 7.00
C ALA A 114 9.78 -5.80 5.85
N PHE A 115 8.66 -6.45 6.12
CA PHE A 115 7.90 -7.19 5.11
C PHE A 115 7.45 -6.29 3.95
N VAL A 116 6.88 -5.13 4.24
CA VAL A 116 6.44 -4.22 3.17
C VAL A 116 7.60 -3.51 2.48
N LEU A 117 8.73 -3.28 3.15
CA LEU A 117 9.95 -2.79 2.51
C LEU A 117 10.53 -3.81 1.53
N ASN A 118 10.46 -5.12 1.83
CA ASN A 118 10.86 -6.17 0.89
C ASN A 118 9.94 -6.16 -0.35
N ILE A 119 8.62 -5.99 -0.17
CA ILE A 119 7.68 -5.83 -1.28
C ILE A 119 8.01 -4.56 -2.07
N ALA A 120 8.22 -3.43 -1.39
CA ALA A 120 8.56 -2.17 -2.04
C ALA A 120 9.85 -2.25 -2.85
N GLN A 121 10.89 -2.91 -2.31
CA GLN A 121 12.14 -3.18 -3.02
C GLN A 121 11.87 -3.98 -4.30
N ASN A 122 11.14 -5.09 -4.22
CA ASN A 122 10.83 -5.88 -5.41
C ASN A 122 10.07 -5.05 -6.45
N VAL A 123 9.04 -4.32 -6.03
CA VAL A 123 8.15 -3.56 -6.93
C VAL A 123 8.88 -2.36 -7.54
N ALA A 124 9.60 -1.56 -6.74
CA ALA A 124 10.24 -0.35 -7.21
C ALA A 124 11.59 -0.60 -7.92
N PHE A 125 12.37 -1.62 -7.49
CA PHE A 125 13.73 -1.83 -8.03
C PHE A 125 13.74 -2.87 -9.15
N LYS A 126 12.98 -3.97 -9.01
CA LYS A 126 12.99 -5.06 -10.01
C LYS A 126 11.90 -4.91 -11.05
N GLU A 127 10.67 -4.60 -10.61
CA GLU A 127 9.52 -4.41 -11.51
C GLU A 127 9.48 -2.99 -12.09
N ASN A 128 10.35 -2.08 -11.63
CA ASN A 128 10.46 -0.68 -12.07
C ASN A 128 9.12 0.09 -12.00
N LYS A 129 8.30 -0.21 -10.98
CA LYS A 129 6.98 0.39 -10.77
C LYS A 129 7.03 1.45 -9.69
N THR A 130 6.41 2.60 -9.93
CA THR A 130 6.38 3.68 -8.96
C THR A 130 5.61 3.28 -7.70
N THR A 131 6.32 3.31 -6.57
CA THR A 131 5.81 2.93 -5.25
C THR A 131 5.94 4.10 -4.29
N ALA A 132 4.84 4.47 -3.63
CA ALA A 132 4.84 5.48 -2.58
C ALA A 132 4.70 4.81 -1.21
N ILE A 133 5.61 5.14 -0.28
CA ILE A 133 5.55 4.72 1.12
C ILE A 133 5.25 5.94 1.98
N PHE A 134 4.13 5.92 2.69
CA PHE A 134 3.79 6.89 3.74
C PHE A 134 4.17 6.28 5.08
N SER A 135 5.26 6.79 5.67
CA SER A 135 5.80 6.31 6.93
C SER A 135 5.44 7.27 8.06
N LEU A 136 4.53 6.85 8.91
CA LEU A 136 4.02 7.69 10.01
C LEU A 136 4.73 7.40 11.34
N GLU A 137 5.52 6.32 11.41
CA GLU A 137 6.25 5.89 12.59
C GLU A 137 7.76 6.15 12.47
N MET A 138 8.31 5.95 11.28
CA MET A 138 9.75 6.03 11.05
C MET A 138 10.11 7.17 10.11
N SER A 139 11.25 7.82 10.33
CA SER A 139 11.76 8.82 9.38
C SER A 139 12.23 8.18 8.08
N LYS A 140 12.26 8.96 7.00
CA LYS A 140 12.76 8.53 5.69
C LYS A 140 14.19 8.02 5.74
N GLU A 141 15.06 8.62 6.56
CA GLU A 141 16.44 8.17 6.74
C GLU A 141 16.50 6.77 7.37
N GLN A 142 15.63 6.48 8.34
CA GLN A 142 15.56 5.17 8.98
C GLN A 142 15.09 4.10 7.98
N LEU A 143 14.12 4.43 7.11
CA LEU A 143 13.67 3.52 6.05
C LEU A 143 14.76 3.27 5.01
N VAL A 144 15.47 4.33 4.59
CA VAL A 144 16.59 4.21 3.64
C VAL A 144 17.72 3.36 4.24
N ASN A 145 18.03 3.51 5.53
CA ASN A 145 19.02 2.64 6.19
C ASN A 145 18.60 1.16 6.18
N ARG A 146 17.31 0.86 6.33
CA ARG A 146 16.81 -0.52 6.18
C ARG A 146 16.91 -1.01 4.74
N LEU A 147 16.60 -0.14 3.77
CA LEU A 147 16.77 -0.48 2.34
C LEU A 147 18.24 -0.72 1.99
N PHE A 148 19.18 0.03 2.57
CA PHE A 148 20.60 -0.25 2.43
C PHE A 148 20.97 -1.63 2.95
N SER A 149 20.55 -1.98 4.19
CA SER A 149 20.84 -3.30 4.74
C SER A 149 20.26 -4.42 3.89
N LEU A 150 19.06 -4.22 3.36
CA LEU A 150 18.33 -5.16 2.54
C LEU A 150 18.98 -5.36 1.17
N GLU A 151 19.41 -4.29 0.50
CA GLU A 151 19.98 -4.33 -0.85
C GLU A 151 21.45 -4.75 -0.83
N SER A 152 22.26 -4.16 0.08
CA SER A 152 23.69 -4.43 0.16
C SER A 152 24.05 -5.72 0.88
N GLN A 153 23.11 -6.33 1.63
CA GLN A 153 23.37 -7.44 2.55
C GLN A 153 24.44 -7.10 3.60
N VAL A 154 24.52 -5.83 4.00
CA VAL A 154 25.32 -5.35 5.13
C VAL A 154 24.47 -5.40 6.39
N ASP A 155 25.07 -5.86 7.49
CA ASP A 155 24.40 -6.00 8.78
C ASP A 155 23.79 -4.67 9.25
N SER A 156 22.50 -4.67 9.58
CA SER A 156 21.75 -3.48 9.98
C SER A 156 22.29 -2.83 11.26
N GLN A 157 22.89 -3.63 12.17
CA GLN A 157 23.53 -3.12 13.37
C GLN A 157 24.85 -2.42 13.03
N SER A 158 25.62 -2.98 12.09
CA SER A 158 26.86 -2.37 11.59
C SER A 158 26.59 -1.02 10.93
N LEU A 159 25.54 -0.91 10.13
CA LEU A 159 25.07 0.36 9.55
C LEU A 159 24.71 1.40 10.64
N ARG A 160 24.01 0.98 11.69
CA ARG A 160 23.60 1.85 12.77
C ARG A 160 24.76 2.33 13.65
N THR A 161 25.74 1.48 13.88
CA THR A 161 26.89 1.78 14.76
C THR A 161 28.07 2.41 14.02
N GLY A 162 28.05 2.39 12.68
CA GLY A 162 29.16 2.85 11.85
C GLY A 162 30.35 1.88 11.82
N ASN A 163 30.21 0.66 12.36
CA ASN A 163 31.27 -0.33 12.35
C ASN A 163 31.24 -1.10 11.01
N LEU A 164 31.80 -0.47 9.96
CA LEU A 164 31.78 -0.93 8.58
C LEU A 164 33.20 -1.25 8.13
N LYS A 165 33.35 -2.31 7.34
CA LYS A 165 34.59 -2.69 6.65
C LYS A 165 34.64 -2.00 5.28
N ASP A 166 35.81 -1.93 4.67
CA ASP A 166 35.95 -1.37 3.31
C ASP A 166 35.07 -2.09 2.29
N SER A 167 34.99 -3.42 2.38
CA SER A 167 34.06 -4.21 1.54
C SER A 167 32.60 -3.89 1.74
N ASP A 168 32.20 -3.40 2.91
CA ASP A 168 30.82 -2.99 3.18
C ASP A 168 30.52 -1.65 2.50
N TRP A 169 31.51 -0.74 2.48
CA TRP A 169 31.41 0.54 1.78
C TRP A 169 31.23 0.36 0.27
N GLU A 170 31.94 -0.58 -0.36
CA GLU A 170 31.79 -0.89 -1.78
C GLU A 170 30.35 -1.32 -2.09
N LYS A 171 29.80 -2.26 -1.30
CA LYS A 171 28.40 -2.72 -1.44
C LYS A 171 27.39 -1.61 -1.21
N LEU A 172 27.64 -0.73 -0.24
CA LEU A 172 26.75 0.40 0.05
C LEU A 172 26.73 1.42 -1.09
N ILE A 173 27.89 1.70 -1.71
CA ILE A 173 27.96 2.61 -2.88
C ILE A 173 27.19 2.02 -4.07
N GLU A 174 27.35 0.72 -4.34
CA GLU A 174 26.58 0.04 -5.38
C GLU A 174 25.08 0.11 -5.10
N SER A 175 24.67 -0.23 -3.88
CA SER A 175 23.27 -0.16 -3.44
C SER A 175 22.71 1.25 -3.50
N ALA A 176 23.50 2.28 -3.18
CA ALA A 176 23.08 3.68 -3.31
C ALA A 176 22.73 4.03 -4.76
N GLY A 177 23.49 3.49 -5.72
CA GLY A 177 23.21 3.66 -7.14
C GLY A 177 21.88 3.01 -7.56
N ILE A 178 21.55 1.84 -7.01
CA ILE A 178 20.29 1.12 -7.28
C ILE A 178 19.11 1.85 -6.63
N ILE A 179 19.20 2.15 -5.33
CA ILE A 179 18.17 2.84 -4.57
C ILE A 179 17.87 4.21 -5.18
N GLY A 180 18.93 4.97 -5.52
CA GLY A 180 18.78 6.33 -6.07
C GLY A 180 18.17 6.40 -7.47
N LYS A 181 18.22 5.30 -8.24
CA LYS A 181 17.58 5.19 -9.57
C LYS A 181 16.19 4.58 -9.51
N SER A 182 15.77 4.09 -8.37
CA SER A 182 14.48 3.42 -8.22
C SER A 182 13.31 4.39 -8.27
N ASN A 183 12.13 3.88 -8.64
CA ASN A 183 10.89 4.63 -8.64
C ASN A 183 10.19 4.59 -7.26
N LEU A 184 10.96 4.80 -6.17
CA LEU A 184 10.46 4.79 -4.81
C LEU A 184 10.29 6.22 -4.28
N ILE A 185 9.10 6.53 -3.78
CA ILE A 185 8.76 7.80 -3.14
C ILE A 185 8.55 7.51 -1.65
N ILE A 186 9.24 8.21 -0.76
CA ILE A 186 9.05 8.11 0.69
C ILE A 186 8.55 9.44 1.23
N ASP A 187 7.43 9.38 1.92
CA ASP A 187 6.81 10.51 2.62
C ASP A 187 6.71 10.17 4.12
N ASP A 188 7.38 10.94 4.95
CA ASP A 188 7.40 10.76 6.40
C ASP A 188 6.67 11.89 7.15
N THR A 189 5.68 12.50 6.50
CA THR A 189 4.83 13.54 7.13
C THR A 189 4.07 12.94 8.31
N PRO A 190 4.33 13.39 9.55
CA PRO A 190 3.70 12.83 10.74
C PRO A 190 2.21 13.21 10.78
N GLY A 191 1.37 12.26 11.20
CA GLY A 191 -0.05 12.53 11.41
C GLY A 191 -0.80 12.98 10.17
N ILE A 192 -0.37 12.55 8.97
CA ILE A 192 -1.01 12.92 7.71
C ILE A 192 -2.51 12.66 7.74
N SER A 193 -3.30 13.61 7.29
CA SER A 193 -4.74 13.44 7.13
C SER A 193 -5.06 12.62 5.87
N ILE A 194 -6.24 11.97 5.86
CA ILE A 194 -6.69 11.22 4.68
C ILE A 194 -6.84 12.10 3.44
N SER A 195 -7.22 13.37 3.62
CA SER A 195 -7.36 14.35 2.53
C SER A 195 -6.00 14.68 1.92
N GLU A 196 -5.02 14.96 2.75
CA GLU A 196 -3.66 15.25 2.30
C GLU A 196 -3.00 14.04 1.62
N LEU A 197 -3.17 12.84 2.19
CA LEU A 197 -2.68 11.59 1.58
C LEU A 197 -3.28 11.40 0.19
N ARG A 198 -4.60 11.61 0.03
CA ARG A 198 -5.28 11.51 -1.28
C ARG A 198 -4.75 12.53 -2.28
N SER A 199 -4.56 13.78 -1.87
CA SER A 199 -3.99 14.84 -2.71
C SER A 199 -2.59 14.46 -3.21
N LYS A 200 -1.70 14.04 -2.29
CA LYS A 200 -0.35 13.56 -2.65
C LYS A 200 -0.39 12.36 -3.59
N CYS A 201 -1.24 11.36 -3.33
CA CYS A 201 -1.36 10.18 -4.19
C CYS A 201 -1.86 10.53 -5.60
N ARG A 202 -2.84 11.45 -5.72
CA ARG A 202 -3.31 11.95 -7.02
C ARG A 202 -2.17 12.63 -7.79
N LYS A 203 -1.40 13.48 -7.10
CA LYS A 203 -0.22 14.14 -7.68
C LYS A 203 0.80 13.11 -8.18
N TYR A 204 1.18 12.14 -7.33
CA TYR A 204 2.12 11.09 -7.71
C TYR A 204 1.58 10.21 -8.86
N LYS A 205 0.25 9.99 -8.92
CA LYS A 205 -0.37 9.27 -10.05
C LYS A 205 -0.22 10.01 -11.36
N LEU A 206 -0.37 11.33 -11.35
CA LEU A 206 -0.26 12.16 -12.55
C LEU A 206 1.19 12.38 -12.99
N GLU A 207 2.09 12.64 -12.04
CA GLU A 207 3.48 13.03 -12.35
C GLU A 207 4.41 11.82 -12.54
N HIS A 208 4.17 10.74 -11.80
CA HIS A 208 5.08 9.59 -11.71
C HIS A 208 4.42 8.25 -12.04
N ASN A 209 3.17 8.24 -12.51
CA ASN A 209 2.41 7.01 -12.78
C ASN A 209 2.41 6.04 -11.59
N LEU A 210 2.01 6.51 -10.41
CA LEU A 210 1.96 5.71 -9.17
C LEU A 210 1.24 4.37 -9.38
N GLU A 211 1.85 3.26 -8.96
CA GLU A 211 1.34 1.90 -9.15
C GLU A 211 1.15 1.12 -7.84
N LEU A 212 1.79 1.53 -6.74
CA LEU A 212 1.63 0.92 -5.40
C LEU A 212 1.67 1.98 -4.31
N ILE A 213 0.77 1.88 -3.34
CA ILE A 213 0.73 2.72 -2.13
C ILE A 213 0.93 1.84 -0.90
N ILE A 214 1.84 2.23 -0.01
CA ILE A 214 2.11 1.57 1.27
C ILE A 214 1.94 2.60 2.39
N ILE A 215 1.24 2.25 3.48
CA ILE A 215 0.98 3.13 4.63
C ILE A 215 1.40 2.42 5.90
N ASP A 216 2.38 2.96 6.62
CA ASP A 216 2.92 2.41 7.87
C ASP A 216 2.78 3.43 9.02
N TYR A 217 1.79 3.33 9.89
CA TYR A 217 0.63 2.45 9.97
C TYR A 217 -0.65 3.27 10.24
N LEU A 218 -1.80 2.69 9.94
CA LEU A 218 -3.12 3.36 9.92
C LEU A 218 -3.47 4.11 11.21
N GLN A 219 -3.13 3.55 12.36
CA GLN A 219 -3.48 4.14 13.65
C GLN A 219 -2.74 5.45 13.96
N LEU A 220 -1.76 5.86 13.15
CA LEU A 220 -1.10 7.16 13.28
C LEU A 220 -1.70 8.24 12.36
N MET A 221 -2.59 7.86 11.46
CA MET A 221 -3.31 8.82 10.64
C MET A 221 -4.28 9.65 11.48
N THR A 222 -4.50 10.88 11.08
CA THR A 222 -5.53 11.75 11.66
C THR A 222 -6.80 11.71 10.80
N GLY A 223 -7.96 11.65 11.46
CA GLY A 223 -9.25 11.79 10.82
C GLY A 223 -9.53 13.24 10.39
N ARG A 224 -10.77 13.56 10.07
CA ARG A 224 -11.18 14.91 9.70
C ARG A 224 -10.95 15.90 10.83
N VAL A 225 -10.26 16.99 10.56
CA VAL A 225 -10.12 18.13 11.48
C VAL A 225 -11.50 18.80 11.61
N GLY A 226 -12.09 18.82 12.82
CA GLY A 226 -13.30 19.59 13.13
C GLY A 226 -14.56 18.80 13.46
N GLY A 227 -14.52 17.48 13.56
CA GLY A 227 -15.65 16.65 14.04
C GLY A 227 -15.68 16.58 15.58
N ARG A 228 -16.89 16.57 16.17
CA ARG A 228 -17.11 16.21 17.58
C ARG A 228 -16.44 14.85 17.84
N SER A 229 -15.86 14.68 19.03
CA SER A 229 -15.21 13.47 19.54
C SER A 229 -15.93 12.17 19.13
N GLU A 230 -15.68 11.72 17.91
CA GLU A 230 -16.02 10.38 17.47
C GLU A 230 -15.07 9.39 18.16
N SER A 231 -15.57 8.19 18.43
CA SER A 231 -14.69 7.17 19.02
C SER A 231 -13.53 6.88 18.05
N ARG A 232 -12.33 6.59 18.55
CA ARG A 232 -11.16 6.20 17.73
C ARG A 232 -11.50 5.09 16.74
N GLN A 233 -12.39 4.21 17.13
CA GLN A 233 -12.91 3.13 16.29
C GLN A 233 -13.65 3.65 15.05
N GLN A 234 -14.47 4.71 15.20
CA GLN A 234 -15.17 5.33 14.09
C GLN A 234 -14.20 6.02 13.13
N GLU A 235 -13.23 6.74 13.67
CA GLU A 235 -12.18 7.41 12.89
C GLU A 235 -11.39 6.41 12.01
N ILE A 236 -10.97 5.28 12.58
CA ILE A 236 -10.27 4.22 11.84
C ILE A 236 -11.18 3.62 10.76
N SER A 237 -12.47 3.47 11.04
CA SER A 237 -13.45 2.98 10.06
C SER A 237 -13.58 3.92 8.86
N ASP A 238 -13.60 5.22 9.10
CA ASP A 238 -13.71 6.22 8.03
C ASP A 238 -12.42 6.31 7.21
N ILE A 239 -11.26 6.19 7.85
CA ILE A 239 -9.95 6.07 7.18
C ILE A 239 -9.96 4.84 6.26
N SER A 240 -10.37 3.68 6.74
CA SER A 240 -10.42 2.43 5.97
C SER A 240 -11.26 2.55 4.72
N ARG A 241 -12.50 3.03 4.85
CA ARG A 241 -13.38 3.28 3.69
C ARG A 241 -12.77 4.25 2.69
N SER A 242 -12.14 5.30 3.21
CA SER A 242 -11.48 6.31 2.38
C SER A 242 -10.30 5.73 1.61
N LEU A 243 -9.51 4.85 2.23
CA LEU A 243 -8.40 4.16 1.56
C LEU A 243 -8.89 3.17 0.50
N LYS A 244 -9.98 2.43 0.76
CA LYS A 244 -10.62 1.60 -0.27
C LYS A 244 -11.15 2.45 -1.42
N GLY A 245 -11.73 3.62 -1.11
CA GLY A 245 -12.13 4.61 -2.11
C GLY A 245 -10.95 5.09 -2.96
N LEU A 246 -9.82 5.40 -2.33
CA LEU A 246 -8.58 5.84 -2.99
C LEU A 246 -8.01 4.75 -3.91
N ALA A 247 -7.93 3.50 -3.43
CA ALA A 247 -7.47 2.38 -4.24
C ALA A 247 -8.27 2.22 -5.53
N ARG A 248 -9.60 2.35 -5.44
CA ARG A 248 -10.51 2.30 -6.60
C ARG A 248 -10.37 3.51 -7.52
N GLU A 249 -10.30 4.72 -6.94
CA GLU A 249 -10.18 5.99 -7.68
C GLU A 249 -8.91 6.01 -8.54
N LEU A 250 -7.78 5.60 -7.97
CA LEU A 250 -6.49 5.58 -8.66
C LEU A 250 -6.25 4.32 -9.48
N ASN A 251 -7.08 3.27 -9.28
CA ASN A 251 -6.87 1.93 -9.81
C ASN A 251 -5.48 1.36 -9.43
N VAL A 252 -5.12 1.49 -8.15
CA VAL A 252 -3.81 1.12 -7.59
C VAL A 252 -4.03 0.29 -6.33
N PRO A 253 -3.26 -0.81 -6.09
CA PRO A 253 -3.29 -1.50 -4.82
C PRO A 253 -2.77 -0.61 -3.68
N VAL A 254 -3.43 -0.72 -2.54
CA VAL A 254 -3.03 -0.03 -1.29
C VAL A 254 -2.72 -1.09 -0.24
N ILE A 255 -1.50 -1.11 0.26
CA ILE A 255 -1.10 -1.91 1.42
C ILE A 255 -1.13 -1.00 2.64
N ALA A 256 -1.95 -1.34 3.62
CA ALA A 256 -2.06 -0.61 4.86
C ALA A 256 -1.60 -1.50 6.03
N LEU A 257 -0.67 -1.00 6.84
CA LEU A 257 -0.23 -1.70 8.03
C LEU A 257 -1.14 -1.38 9.21
N SER A 258 -1.35 -2.39 10.07
CA SER A 258 -2.13 -2.25 11.30
C SER A 258 -1.45 -2.96 12.45
N GLN A 259 -1.59 -2.41 13.64
CA GLN A 259 -1.15 -3.08 14.85
C GLN A 259 -2.31 -3.88 15.46
N LEU A 260 -2.04 -5.12 15.84
CA LEU A 260 -3.03 -5.99 16.48
C LEU A 260 -3.23 -5.63 17.96
N SER A 261 -4.43 -5.91 18.45
CA SER A 261 -4.78 -5.80 19.88
C SER A 261 -3.85 -6.67 20.76
N ARG A 262 -3.65 -6.25 22.01
CA ARG A 262 -2.90 -7.03 23.01
C ARG A 262 -3.59 -8.34 23.40
N ALA A 263 -4.85 -8.51 23.04
CA ALA A 263 -5.58 -9.76 23.29
C ALA A 263 -4.91 -11.00 22.67
N VAL A 264 -4.16 -10.82 21.57
CA VAL A 264 -3.35 -11.89 20.97
C VAL A 264 -2.37 -12.51 21.99
N GLU A 265 -1.75 -11.68 22.84
CA GLU A 265 -0.74 -12.12 23.81
C GLU A 265 -1.34 -12.87 25.01
N GLN A 266 -2.66 -12.81 25.17
CA GLN A 266 -3.36 -13.54 26.24
C GLN A 266 -3.72 -14.98 25.85
N ARG A 267 -3.59 -15.33 24.56
CA ARG A 267 -3.84 -16.68 24.08
C ARG A 267 -2.59 -17.55 24.22
N PRO A 268 -2.75 -18.85 24.53
CA PRO A 268 -1.59 -19.76 24.69
C PRO A 268 -0.74 -19.91 23.42
N ASP A 269 -1.38 -19.84 22.25
CA ASP A 269 -0.71 -19.99 20.94
C ASP A 269 -0.23 -18.69 20.32
N HIS A 270 -0.59 -17.54 20.90
CA HIS A 270 -0.28 -16.19 20.41
C HIS A 270 -0.57 -15.97 18.91
N ARG A 271 -1.39 -16.85 18.29
CA ARG A 271 -1.68 -16.75 16.85
C ARG A 271 -2.72 -15.70 16.58
N PRO A 272 -2.47 -14.81 15.61
CA PRO A 272 -3.40 -13.76 15.25
C PRO A 272 -4.63 -14.30 14.52
N MET A 273 -5.77 -13.66 14.76
CA MET A 273 -7.05 -13.93 14.08
C MET A 273 -7.80 -12.64 13.79
N LEU A 274 -8.82 -12.68 12.91
CA LEU A 274 -9.57 -11.49 12.47
C LEU A 274 -10.17 -10.70 13.64
N SER A 275 -10.61 -11.37 14.70
CA SER A 275 -11.12 -10.70 15.89
C SER A 275 -10.11 -9.80 16.62
N ASP A 276 -8.80 -9.95 16.36
CA ASP A 276 -7.75 -9.14 16.99
C ASP A 276 -7.62 -7.75 16.34
N LEU A 277 -8.33 -7.53 15.23
CA LEU A 277 -8.52 -6.23 14.59
C LEU A 277 -9.64 -5.40 15.27
N ARG A 278 -10.06 -5.73 16.49
CA ARG A 278 -11.28 -5.23 17.16
C ARG A 278 -11.42 -3.71 17.28
N GLU A 279 -10.34 -2.97 17.37
CA GLU A 279 -10.40 -1.49 17.30
C GLU A 279 -10.66 -0.98 15.88
N SER A 280 -10.74 -1.90 14.92
CA SER A 280 -10.77 -1.66 13.48
C SER A 280 -11.72 -2.62 12.76
N GLY A 281 -12.82 -3.03 13.38
CA GLY A 281 -13.77 -4.02 12.79
C GLY A 281 -14.27 -3.67 11.39
N ALA A 282 -14.36 -2.38 11.06
CA ALA A 282 -14.69 -1.95 9.72
C ALA A 282 -13.55 -2.18 8.72
N ILE A 283 -12.27 -2.15 9.16
CA ILE A 283 -11.12 -2.43 8.26
C ILE A 283 -11.19 -3.84 7.72
N GLU A 284 -11.59 -4.82 8.56
CA GLU A 284 -11.79 -6.18 8.12
C GLU A 284 -12.83 -6.27 6.99
N GLN A 285 -13.93 -5.51 7.10
CA GLN A 285 -15.00 -5.53 6.09
C GLN A 285 -14.57 -4.86 4.78
N ASP A 286 -13.87 -3.73 4.86
CA ASP A 286 -13.45 -2.91 3.72
C ASP A 286 -12.29 -3.56 2.95
N ALA A 287 -11.34 -4.22 3.64
CA ALA A 287 -10.18 -4.85 3.03
C ALA A 287 -10.58 -6.04 2.13
N ASP A 288 -9.93 -6.12 0.97
CA ASP A 288 -10.07 -7.26 0.05
C ASP A 288 -9.22 -8.44 0.49
N VAL A 289 -8.05 -8.15 1.08
CA VAL A 289 -7.12 -9.12 1.63
C VAL A 289 -6.72 -8.70 3.03
N VAL A 290 -6.68 -9.64 3.96
CA VAL A 290 -6.13 -9.47 5.32
C VAL A 290 -5.06 -10.51 5.54
N MET A 291 -3.86 -10.05 5.84
CA MET A 291 -2.71 -10.87 6.17
C MET A 291 -2.22 -10.60 7.57
N PHE A 292 -1.84 -11.64 8.29
CA PHE A 292 -1.15 -11.54 9.56
C PHE A 292 0.29 -12.03 9.43
N LEU A 293 1.21 -11.34 10.10
CA LEU A 293 2.56 -11.83 10.29
C LEU A 293 2.70 -12.43 11.67
N TYR A 294 3.23 -13.64 11.73
CA TYR A 294 3.47 -14.37 12.95
C TYR A 294 4.85 -15.01 12.91
N ARG A 295 5.54 -14.99 14.04
CA ARG A 295 6.82 -15.67 14.22
C ARG A 295 6.80 -16.42 15.52
N ASP A 296 6.89 -17.75 15.43
CA ASP A 296 6.83 -18.64 16.58
C ASP A 296 8.07 -18.48 17.47
N ASP A 297 9.25 -18.28 16.86
CA ASP A 297 10.53 -18.07 17.55
C ASP A 297 10.59 -16.80 18.42
N TYR A 298 9.68 -15.86 18.20
CA TYR A 298 9.56 -14.68 19.04
C TYR A 298 8.94 -15.00 20.41
N TYR A 299 7.97 -15.91 20.45
CA TYR A 299 7.25 -16.31 21.66
C TYR A 299 7.87 -17.56 22.31
N HIS A 300 8.32 -18.52 21.51
CA HIS A 300 8.84 -19.81 21.96
C HIS A 300 10.28 -19.99 21.48
N LYS A 301 11.24 -19.85 22.39
CA LYS A 301 12.67 -19.92 22.04
C LYS A 301 13.13 -21.32 21.61
N ASP A 302 12.42 -22.35 22.07
CA ASP A 302 12.73 -23.76 21.81
C ASP A 302 11.93 -24.34 20.63
N THR A 303 11.33 -23.49 19.80
CA THR A 303 10.57 -23.92 18.63
C THR A 303 11.44 -24.54 17.54
N GLU A 304 10.90 -25.53 16.85
CA GLU A 304 11.50 -26.09 15.64
C GLU A 304 11.46 -25.10 14.44
N LYS A 305 10.57 -24.09 14.51
CA LYS A 305 10.36 -23.07 13.47
C LYS A 305 11.24 -21.82 13.68
N LYS A 306 12.52 -22.05 13.98
CA LYS A 306 13.47 -20.95 14.18
C LYS A 306 13.69 -20.19 12.87
N ASP A 307 13.69 -18.86 12.98
CA ASP A 307 13.85 -17.93 11.84
C ASP A 307 12.77 -18.12 10.74
N ILE A 308 11.65 -18.75 11.06
CA ILE A 308 10.49 -18.88 10.16
C ILE A 308 9.45 -17.85 10.52
N ALA A 309 9.02 -17.12 9.50
CA ALA A 309 7.89 -16.20 9.59
C ALA A 309 6.71 -16.74 8.80
N GLU A 310 5.56 -16.76 9.41
CA GLU A 310 4.31 -17.15 8.76
C GLU A 310 3.54 -15.91 8.31
N VAL A 311 3.17 -15.89 7.02
CA VAL A 311 2.22 -14.94 6.44
C VAL A 311 0.88 -15.65 6.35
N ILE A 312 -0.05 -15.30 7.23
CA ILE A 312 -1.36 -15.93 7.33
C ILE A 312 -2.37 -15.08 6.55
N ILE A 313 -2.80 -15.55 5.39
CA ILE A 313 -3.90 -14.94 4.63
C ILE A 313 -5.20 -15.37 5.30
N ALA A 314 -5.73 -14.50 6.15
CA ALA A 314 -6.94 -14.79 6.95
C ALA A 314 -8.23 -14.39 6.20
N LYS A 315 -8.14 -13.48 5.24
CA LYS A 315 -9.24 -13.08 4.35
C LYS A 315 -8.71 -12.81 2.96
N GLN A 316 -9.41 -13.28 1.95
CA GLN A 316 -9.18 -12.94 0.55
C GLN A 316 -10.50 -13.02 -0.21
N ARG A 317 -10.89 -11.93 -0.92
CA ARG A 317 -12.16 -11.90 -1.66
C ARG A 317 -12.11 -12.77 -2.92
N ASN A 318 -10.97 -12.76 -3.60
CA ASN A 318 -10.81 -13.36 -4.93
C ASN A 318 -9.76 -14.48 -4.96
N GLY A 319 -9.63 -15.25 -3.87
CA GLY A 319 -8.67 -16.34 -3.81
C GLY A 319 -8.73 -17.14 -2.50
N PRO A 320 -7.87 -18.15 -2.35
CA PRO A 320 -7.87 -19.02 -1.18
C PRO A 320 -7.18 -18.34 0.02
N ILE A 321 -7.70 -18.60 1.21
CA ILE A 321 -6.99 -18.32 2.47
C ILE A 321 -5.92 -19.38 2.72
N GLY A 322 -4.99 -19.11 3.63
CA GLY A 322 -3.97 -20.09 4.04
C GLY A 322 -2.72 -19.43 4.57
N THR A 323 -1.74 -20.23 4.90
CA THR A 323 -0.47 -19.77 5.46
C THR A 323 0.65 -20.03 4.47
N ILE A 324 1.60 -19.11 4.40
CA ILE A 324 2.87 -19.22 3.67
C ILE A 324 4.00 -19.03 4.67
N GLU A 325 5.07 -19.78 4.50
CA GLU A 325 6.25 -19.68 5.33
C GLU A 325 7.38 -18.97 4.55
N LEU A 326 8.02 -18.01 5.22
CA LEU A 326 9.18 -17.29 4.74
C LEU A 326 10.32 -17.45 5.74
N VAL A 327 11.55 -17.38 5.26
CA VAL A 327 12.71 -17.32 6.15
C VAL A 327 12.95 -15.87 6.56
N TRP A 328 13.11 -15.61 7.85
CA TRP A 328 13.45 -14.33 8.41
C TRP A 328 14.96 -14.22 8.62
N LEU A 329 15.59 -13.21 8.04
CA LEU A 329 17.00 -12.89 8.20
C LEU A 329 17.16 -11.63 9.05
N PRO A 330 17.26 -11.74 10.38
CA PRO A 330 17.25 -10.59 11.30
C PRO A 330 18.38 -9.60 11.06
N ARG A 331 19.54 -10.07 10.64
CA ARG A 331 20.73 -9.24 10.35
C ARG A 331 20.47 -8.20 9.26
N TYR A 332 19.66 -8.57 8.26
CA TYR A 332 19.36 -7.72 7.10
C TYR A 332 17.95 -7.17 7.12
N THR A 333 17.17 -7.49 8.19
CA THR A 333 15.74 -7.18 8.27
C THR A 333 14.97 -7.65 7.03
N GLN A 334 15.31 -8.85 6.54
CA GLN A 334 14.84 -9.40 5.27
C GLN A 334 14.01 -10.66 5.45
N PHE A 335 12.94 -10.75 4.66
CA PHE A 335 12.20 -11.99 4.42
C PHE A 335 12.63 -12.58 3.08
N VAL A 336 12.85 -13.88 3.02
CA VAL A 336 13.20 -14.58 1.79
C VAL A 336 12.32 -15.81 1.59
N ASN A 337 12.15 -16.20 0.32
CA ASN A 337 11.41 -17.42 -0.02
C ASN A 337 12.10 -18.65 0.57
N MET A 338 11.31 -19.59 1.10
CA MET A 338 11.86 -20.90 1.47
C MET A 338 12.34 -21.63 0.20
N LYS A 339 13.54 -22.18 0.27
CA LYS A 339 13.97 -23.14 -0.76
C LYS A 339 13.18 -24.43 -0.56
N LYS A 340 12.40 -24.82 -1.54
CA LYS A 340 11.74 -26.14 -1.60
C LYS A 340 12.74 -27.19 -2.04
#